data_1732882c87a77fa30be84919973267bd
#
_entry.id   1732882c87a77fa30be84919973267bd
#
_cell.length_a   1.000
_cell.length_b   1.000
_cell.length_c   1.000
_cell.angle_alpha   90.00
_cell.angle_beta   90.00
_cell.angle_gamma   90.00
#
_symmetry.space_group_name_H-M   'P 1'
#
loop_
_entity.id
_entity.type
_entity.pdbx_description
1 polymer ?
#
loop_
_entity_poly.entity_id
_entity_poly.type
_entity_poly.pdbx_seq_one_letter_code
_entity_poly.pdbx_strand_id
1 'polypeptide(L)'
;MAKFSRGEYALSISDRSGQAFPYLEMVREWTGAWVHVSEYEPKSPLVQPKPVGADPQSLQRARPARTEFYTPTILPNNPLSTAGSTTVTVNDPNHGRSTGDAVRFRSVVSYVGGVSPIIFMLETTLASDLTDSATTLTLSDASAFPTSGYIVVNPGANDSETIKYTGKSSNDLTGLTRGSSAPTYNLTPLVTTASAHSSGVQVRGSYLITKVDADSYTFTLASAASTTETGGGYPIFAGPVNARA
;
A
#
# COMPACT_ATOMS: atom_id res chain seq x y z
N MET A 1 48.48 -37.29 40.02
CA MET A 1 47.13 -37.03 40.49
C MET A 1 46.42 -36.17 39.47
N ALA A 2 45.31 -36.60 38.95
CA ALA A 2 44.50 -35.75 38.06
C ALA A 2 43.94 -34.56 38.86
N LYS A 3 44.24 -33.34 38.42
CA LYS A 3 43.68 -32.12 39.02
C LYS A 3 42.28 -31.95 38.44
N PHE A 4 41.28 -32.14 39.25
CA PHE A 4 39.88 -31.86 38.84
C PHE A 4 39.66 -30.35 38.75
N SER A 5 38.83 -29.92 37.75
CA SER A 5 38.37 -28.53 37.64
C SER A 5 37.63 -28.14 38.90
N ARG A 6 37.95 -26.94 39.45
CA ARG A 6 37.36 -26.39 40.67
C ARG A 6 36.42 -25.24 40.41
N GLY A 7 35.75 -25.21 39.23
CA GLY A 7 34.89 -24.11 38.86
C GLY A 7 35.66 -22.80 38.68
N GLU A 8 35.28 -21.75 39.36
CA GLU A 8 35.93 -20.42 39.27
C GLU A 8 37.40 -20.43 39.71
N TYR A 9 37.81 -21.41 40.51
CA TYR A 9 39.22 -21.60 40.92
C TYR A 9 40.00 -22.53 40.00
N ALA A 10 39.44 -22.88 38.84
CA ALA A 10 40.14 -23.66 37.84
C ALA A 10 41.22 -22.83 37.10
N LEU A 11 42.13 -23.50 36.45
CA LEU A 11 43.05 -22.86 35.53
C LEU A 11 42.41 -22.79 34.12
N SER A 12 42.57 -21.68 33.43
CA SER A 12 42.24 -21.49 32.02
C SER A 12 43.50 -21.21 31.21
N ILE A 13 43.50 -21.59 29.93
CA ILE A 13 44.64 -21.36 29.03
C ILE A 13 44.38 -20.02 28.31
N SER A 14 45.40 -19.14 28.29
CA SER A 14 45.36 -17.91 27.52
C SER A 14 45.52 -18.22 26.02
N ASP A 15 44.63 -17.64 25.20
CA ASP A 15 44.69 -17.77 23.74
C ASP A 15 45.94 -17.09 23.14
N ARG A 16 46.59 -16.20 23.88
CA ARG A 16 47.79 -15.48 23.43
C ARG A 16 49.08 -16.20 23.69
N SER A 17 49.32 -16.63 24.94
CA SER A 17 50.55 -17.26 25.34
C SER A 17 50.48 -18.79 25.41
N GLY A 18 49.26 -19.35 25.45
CA GLY A 18 49.06 -20.79 25.66
C GLY A 18 49.39 -21.25 27.10
N GLN A 19 49.66 -20.31 28.04
CA GLN A 19 49.93 -20.61 29.43
C GLN A 19 48.65 -20.73 30.25
N ALA A 20 48.70 -21.48 31.34
CA ALA A 20 47.61 -21.69 32.25
C ALA A 20 47.62 -20.66 33.37
N PHE A 21 46.56 -19.86 33.46
CA PHE A 21 46.31 -18.81 34.47
C PHE A 21 45.06 -19.10 35.30
N PRO A 22 44.87 -18.48 36.48
CA PRO A 22 43.63 -18.59 37.21
C PRO A 22 42.46 -18.06 36.39
N TYR A 23 41.35 -18.80 36.36
CA TYR A 23 40.17 -18.43 35.53
C TYR A 23 39.61 -17.05 35.89
N LEU A 24 39.66 -16.65 37.17
CA LEU A 24 39.16 -15.32 37.62
C LEU A 24 39.99 -14.14 37.11
N GLU A 25 41.22 -14.37 36.67
CA GLU A 25 42.12 -13.34 36.14
C GLU A 25 42.09 -13.26 34.61
N MET A 26 41.21 -14.06 33.98
CA MET A 26 41.04 -14.09 32.53
C MET A 26 40.03 -13.02 32.10
N VAL A 27 40.34 -12.32 31.03
CA VAL A 27 39.52 -11.27 30.43
C VAL A 27 39.33 -11.49 28.93
N ARG A 28 38.22 -11.06 28.39
CA ARG A 28 37.98 -11.14 26.95
C ARG A 28 38.50 -9.88 26.27
N GLU A 29 39.35 -10.03 25.31
CA GLU A 29 39.95 -8.97 24.52
C GLU A 29 38.96 -8.51 23.42
N TRP A 30 39.20 -7.33 22.83
CA TRP A 30 38.39 -6.77 21.75
C TRP A 30 38.37 -7.63 20.47
N THR A 31 39.38 -8.46 20.26
CA THR A 31 39.45 -9.45 19.18
C THR A 31 38.54 -10.66 19.41
N GLY A 32 38.06 -10.83 20.64
CA GLY A 32 37.30 -11.97 21.10
C GLY A 32 38.13 -13.04 21.80
N ALA A 33 39.48 -12.92 21.80
CA ALA A 33 40.39 -13.82 22.47
C ALA A 33 40.21 -13.77 23.99
N TRP A 34 40.42 -14.93 24.67
CA TRP A 34 40.33 -15.07 26.10
C TRP A 34 41.76 -15.08 26.65
N VAL A 35 42.18 -13.97 27.30
CA VAL A 35 43.56 -13.74 27.71
C VAL A 35 43.68 -13.41 29.20
N HIS A 36 44.83 -13.61 29.78
CA HIS A 36 45.09 -13.15 31.15
C HIS A 36 45.20 -11.63 31.21
N VAL A 37 44.82 -11.02 32.34
CA VAL A 37 44.78 -9.55 32.51
C VAL A 37 46.14 -8.89 32.23
N SER A 38 47.28 -9.58 32.50
CA SER A 38 48.64 -9.09 32.19
C SER A 38 48.97 -9.07 30.71
N GLU A 39 48.23 -9.82 29.89
CA GLU A 39 48.39 -9.91 28.44
C GLU A 39 47.34 -9.11 27.67
N TYR A 40 46.40 -8.47 28.39
CA TYR A 40 45.31 -7.71 27.80
C TYR A 40 45.80 -6.47 27.05
N GLU A 41 45.40 -6.36 25.81
CA GLU A 41 45.63 -5.17 25.01
C GLU A 41 44.28 -4.43 24.71
N PRO A 42 44.18 -3.15 25.07
CA PRO A 42 43.02 -2.35 24.70
C PRO A 42 42.95 -2.14 23.18
N LYS A 43 41.74 -2.04 22.63
CA LYS A 43 41.55 -1.74 21.22
C LYS A 43 42.21 -0.41 20.84
N SER A 44 43.10 -0.44 19.84
CA SER A 44 43.70 0.79 19.34
C SER A 44 42.60 1.72 18.74
N PRO A 45 42.61 3.03 19.10
CA PRO A 45 41.72 4.01 18.52
C PRO A 45 41.82 4.12 16.98
N LEU A 46 42.95 3.72 16.40
CA LEU A 46 43.19 3.75 14.96
C LEU A 46 42.42 2.66 14.20
N VAL A 47 42.00 1.60 14.90
CA VAL A 47 41.21 0.50 14.30
C VAL A 47 39.71 0.89 14.20
N GLN A 48 39.30 1.93 14.88
CA GLN A 48 37.98 2.49 14.69
C GLN A 48 38.01 3.56 13.57
N PRO A 49 37.25 3.39 12.48
CA PRO A 49 37.12 4.47 11.52
C PRO A 49 36.65 5.71 12.27
N LYS A 50 37.37 6.83 12.13
CA LYS A 50 36.92 8.11 12.66
C LYS A 50 35.51 8.36 12.15
N PRO A 51 34.54 8.70 13.00
CA PRO A 51 33.27 9.18 12.49
C PRO A 51 33.59 10.37 11.60
N VAL A 52 33.31 10.25 10.31
CA VAL A 52 33.45 11.34 9.36
C VAL A 52 32.42 12.38 9.81
N GLY A 53 32.92 13.46 10.46
CA GLY A 53 32.06 14.52 10.88
C GLY A 53 31.44 15.18 9.65
N ALA A 54 30.11 15.24 9.62
CA ALA A 54 29.34 16.02 8.68
C ALA A 54 29.61 15.72 7.18
N ASP A 55 29.48 14.45 6.77
CA ASP A 55 29.12 14.18 5.39
C ASP A 55 27.61 14.35 5.25
N PRO A 56 27.12 15.43 4.60
CA PRO A 56 25.69 15.66 4.43
C PRO A 56 25.00 14.61 3.55
N GLN A 57 25.75 13.72 2.91
CA GLN A 57 25.26 12.66 2.04
C GLN A 57 25.24 11.29 2.71
N SER A 58 25.97 11.08 3.82
CA SER A 58 25.98 9.80 4.53
C SER A 58 25.35 9.92 5.92
N LEU A 59 24.18 9.35 6.06
CA LEU A 59 23.53 9.19 7.37
C LEU A 59 23.99 7.89 8.00
N GLN A 60 24.59 7.96 9.19
CA GLN A 60 25.03 6.80 9.96
C GLN A 60 23.87 5.81 10.25
N ARG A 61 22.66 6.29 10.28
CA ARG A 61 21.42 5.51 10.47
C ARG A 61 20.34 6.05 9.56
N ALA A 62 20.56 5.93 8.26
CA ALA A 62 19.56 6.32 7.28
C ALA A 62 18.28 5.53 7.51
N ARG A 63 17.20 6.25 7.75
CA ARG A 63 15.84 5.72 7.73
C ARG A 63 15.06 6.56 6.73
N PRO A 64 15.18 6.26 5.43
CA PRO A 64 14.38 6.95 4.44
C PRO A 64 12.90 6.75 4.75
N ALA A 65 12.11 7.75 4.45
CA ALA A 65 10.66 7.59 4.50
C ALA A 65 10.28 6.35 3.68
N ARG A 66 9.53 5.46 4.29
CA ARG A 66 9.08 4.25 3.62
C ARG A 66 8.09 4.66 2.53
N THR A 67 8.51 4.59 1.29
CA THR A 67 7.61 4.75 0.16
C THR A 67 6.89 3.44 -0.05
N GLU A 68 5.81 3.24 0.68
CA GLU A 68 4.94 2.10 0.42
C GLU A 68 4.09 2.42 -0.81
N PHE A 69 4.17 1.53 -1.79
CA PHE A 69 3.19 1.54 -2.87
C PHE A 69 1.82 1.21 -2.27
N TYR A 70 0.79 1.82 -2.82
CA TYR A 70 -0.60 1.55 -2.43
C TYR A 70 -0.93 0.08 -2.65
N THR A 71 -0.90 -0.70 -1.58
CA THR A 71 -1.31 -2.11 -1.63
C THR A 71 -2.81 -2.19 -1.36
N PRO A 72 -3.58 -2.81 -2.26
CA PRO A 72 -4.98 -3.07 -2.00
C PRO A 72 -5.13 -4.09 -0.85
N THR A 73 -6.17 -3.91 -0.04
CA THR A 73 -6.54 -4.85 1.01
C THR A 73 -7.25 -6.05 0.39
N ILE A 74 -6.91 -7.26 0.81
CA ILE A 74 -7.65 -8.47 0.44
C ILE A 74 -8.89 -8.55 1.32
N LEU A 75 -10.07 -8.60 0.68
CA LEU A 75 -11.33 -8.74 1.38
C LEU A 75 -11.61 -10.19 1.76
N PRO A 76 -12.47 -10.45 2.77
CA PRO A 76 -12.96 -11.78 3.09
C PRO A 76 -13.63 -12.48 1.89
N ASN A 77 -13.94 -13.76 2.01
CA ASN A 77 -14.68 -14.48 0.98
C ASN A 77 -16.11 -13.92 0.87
N ASN A 78 -16.56 -13.66 -0.37
CA ASN A 78 -17.88 -13.11 -0.68
C ASN A 78 -18.21 -11.83 0.10
N PRO A 79 -17.41 -10.76 -0.01
CA PRO A 79 -17.54 -9.59 0.86
C PRO A 79 -18.66 -8.63 0.45
N LEU A 80 -19.23 -8.79 -0.75
CA LEU A 80 -20.22 -7.89 -1.32
C LEU A 80 -21.63 -8.39 -1.01
N SER A 81 -22.49 -7.51 -0.45
CA SER A 81 -23.89 -7.80 -0.17
C SER A 81 -24.80 -6.77 -0.82
N THR A 82 -25.78 -7.24 -1.59
CA THR A 82 -26.83 -6.42 -2.20
C THR A 82 -28.15 -6.60 -1.45
N ALA A 83 -29.05 -5.62 -1.58
CA ALA A 83 -30.36 -5.65 -0.94
C ALA A 83 -31.52 -5.32 -1.92
N GLY A 84 -31.39 -5.71 -3.19
CA GLY A 84 -32.36 -5.36 -4.21
C GLY A 84 -32.45 -3.84 -4.47
N SER A 85 -31.38 -3.10 -4.23
CA SER A 85 -31.28 -1.66 -4.36
C SER A 85 -29.96 -1.26 -5.04
N THR A 86 -29.73 0.04 -5.19
CA THR A 86 -28.43 0.55 -5.68
C THR A 86 -27.34 0.49 -4.62
N THR A 87 -27.68 0.31 -3.35
CA THR A 87 -26.70 0.27 -2.27
C THR A 87 -26.11 -1.13 -2.12
N VAL A 88 -24.77 -1.20 -2.09
CA VAL A 88 -24.02 -2.41 -1.82
C VAL A 88 -23.24 -2.24 -0.52
N THR A 89 -23.33 -3.22 0.36
CA THR A 89 -22.55 -3.27 1.58
C THR A 89 -21.31 -4.13 1.37
N VAL A 90 -20.18 -3.68 1.86
CA VAL A 90 -18.90 -4.39 1.80
C VAL A 90 -18.48 -4.77 3.20
N ASN A 91 -18.14 -6.03 3.38
CA ASN A 91 -17.49 -6.54 4.59
C ASN A 91 -15.96 -6.44 4.43
N ASP A 92 -15.33 -5.54 5.18
CA ASP A 92 -13.90 -5.25 5.17
C ASP A 92 -13.43 -5.02 6.63
N PRO A 93 -13.14 -6.08 7.39
CA PRO A 93 -12.85 -5.98 8.81
C PRO A 93 -11.68 -5.05 9.14
N ASN A 94 -11.90 -4.15 10.10
CA ASN A 94 -10.93 -3.14 10.55
C ASN A 94 -10.39 -2.26 9.43
N HIS A 95 -11.23 -1.90 8.46
CA HIS A 95 -10.83 -1.21 7.23
C HIS A 95 -10.25 0.19 7.46
N GLY A 96 -10.54 0.85 8.57
CA GLY A 96 -10.04 2.19 8.92
C GLY A 96 -10.45 3.32 7.97
N ARG A 97 -11.21 3.05 6.90
CA ARG A 97 -11.64 4.03 5.89
C ARG A 97 -12.65 5.01 6.47
N SER A 98 -12.79 6.15 5.80
CA SER A 98 -13.74 7.22 6.13
C SER A 98 -14.77 7.42 5.03
N THR A 99 -15.91 7.97 5.40
CA THR A 99 -16.91 8.39 4.40
C THR A 99 -16.30 9.41 3.44
N GLY A 100 -16.48 9.18 2.13
CA GLY A 100 -15.91 9.99 1.06
C GLY A 100 -14.60 9.43 0.49
N ASP A 101 -14.03 8.39 1.06
CA ASP A 101 -12.89 7.71 0.45
C ASP A 101 -13.28 7.08 -0.88
N ALA A 102 -12.37 7.11 -1.85
CA ALA A 102 -12.52 6.50 -3.14
C ALA A 102 -11.93 5.09 -3.13
N VAL A 103 -12.76 4.09 -3.36
CA VAL A 103 -12.36 2.67 -3.36
C VAL A 103 -12.59 2.06 -4.74
N ARG A 104 -11.57 1.37 -5.23
CA ARG A 104 -11.64 0.54 -6.42
C ARG A 104 -11.56 -0.94 -6.05
N PHE A 105 -12.49 -1.73 -6.60
CA PHE A 105 -12.46 -3.18 -6.48
C PHE A 105 -11.72 -3.81 -7.65
N ARG A 106 -11.02 -4.89 -7.38
CA ARG A 106 -10.29 -5.68 -8.38
C ARG A 106 -10.58 -7.17 -8.16
N SER A 107 -10.55 -7.93 -9.25
CA SER A 107 -10.73 -9.39 -9.21
C SER A 107 -12.08 -9.85 -8.66
N VAL A 108 -13.14 -9.08 -8.86
CA VAL A 108 -14.50 -9.56 -8.61
C VAL A 108 -14.80 -10.63 -9.66
N VAL A 109 -15.14 -11.84 -9.24
CA VAL A 109 -15.22 -13.02 -10.15
C VAL A 109 -16.62 -13.62 -10.26
N SER A 110 -17.53 -13.28 -9.35
CA SER A 110 -18.91 -13.80 -9.37
C SER A 110 -19.95 -12.69 -9.36
N TYR A 111 -21.13 -13.00 -9.90
CA TYR A 111 -22.31 -12.13 -9.83
C TYR A 111 -22.74 -11.96 -8.38
N VAL A 112 -23.35 -10.82 -8.07
CA VAL A 112 -23.96 -10.53 -6.77
C VAL A 112 -25.27 -9.81 -7.00
N GLY A 113 -26.37 -10.40 -6.59
CA GLY A 113 -27.71 -9.78 -6.77
C GLY A 113 -28.08 -9.50 -8.23
N GLY A 114 -27.61 -10.32 -9.16
CA GLY A 114 -27.77 -10.12 -10.61
C GLY A 114 -26.83 -9.10 -11.23
N VAL A 115 -25.96 -8.46 -10.45
CA VAL A 115 -24.97 -7.49 -10.93
C VAL A 115 -23.72 -8.19 -11.41
N SER A 116 -23.26 -7.85 -12.61
CA SER A 116 -22.06 -8.44 -13.24
C SER A 116 -20.79 -7.98 -12.50
N PRO A 117 -19.76 -8.84 -12.39
CA PRO A 117 -18.44 -8.50 -11.83
C PRO A 117 -17.81 -7.23 -12.45
N ILE A 118 -17.97 -7.02 -13.74
CA ILE A 118 -17.40 -5.86 -14.47
C ILE A 118 -17.93 -4.53 -13.92
N ILE A 119 -19.19 -4.49 -13.49
CA ILE A 119 -19.80 -3.29 -12.92
C ILE A 119 -19.06 -2.88 -11.64
N PHE A 120 -18.66 -3.82 -10.81
CA PHE A 120 -17.90 -3.53 -9.58
C PHE A 120 -16.48 -3.02 -9.85
N MET A 121 -15.87 -3.40 -10.98
CA MET A 121 -14.49 -3.03 -11.31
C MET A 121 -14.36 -1.68 -12.02
N LEU A 122 -15.43 -1.16 -12.63
CA LEU A 122 -15.49 0.14 -13.32
C LEU A 122 -14.34 0.33 -14.33
N GLU A 123 -14.24 -0.55 -15.31
CA GLU A 123 -13.23 -0.48 -16.36
C GLU A 123 -13.87 -0.20 -17.72
N THR A 124 -13.30 0.76 -18.45
CA THR A 124 -13.73 1.15 -19.81
C THR A 124 -12.55 1.82 -20.54
N THR A 125 -12.83 2.43 -21.70
CA THR A 125 -11.86 3.21 -22.47
C THR A 125 -12.42 4.60 -22.79
N LEU A 126 -11.55 5.55 -23.12
CA LEU A 126 -11.94 6.83 -23.69
C LEU A 126 -12.52 6.64 -25.10
N ALA A 127 -13.69 7.22 -25.36
CA ALA A 127 -14.31 7.17 -26.69
C ALA A 127 -13.73 8.22 -27.65
N SER A 128 -13.26 9.35 -27.14
CA SER A 128 -12.69 10.47 -27.89
C SER A 128 -11.46 11.03 -27.22
N ASP A 129 -10.65 11.76 -27.96
CA ASP A 129 -9.49 12.46 -27.42
C ASP A 129 -9.92 13.45 -26.32
N LEU A 130 -9.12 13.54 -25.28
CA LEU A 130 -9.32 14.41 -24.12
C LEU A 130 -8.20 15.45 -24.06
N THR A 131 -8.54 16.73 -24.14
CA THR A 131 -7.57 17.81 -23.96
C THR A 131 -7.27 18.03 -22.48
N ASP A 132 -6.17 18.67 -22.15
CA ASP A 132 -5.76 19.00 -20.78
C ASP A 132 -6.72 19.96 -20.06
N SER A 133 -7.48 20.74 -20.79
CA SER A 133 -8.43 21.75 -20.31
C SER A 133 -9.90 21.34 -20.44
N ALA A 134 -10.18 20.11 -20.89
CA ALA A 134 -11.54 19.61 -21.07
C ALA A 134 -12.31 19.56 -19.73
N THR A 135 -13.57 19.98 -19.75
CA THR A 135 -14.52 19.94 -18.62
C THR A 135 -15.50 18.77 -18.71
N THR A 136 -15.48 18.04 -19.81
CA THR A 136 -16.27 16.83 -20.06
C THR A 136 -15.39 15.80 -20.76
N LEU A 137 -15.68 14.52 -20.54
CA LEU A 137 -15.05 13.41 -21.27
C LEU A 137 -16.11 12.37 -21.62
N THR A 138 -15.92 11.71 -22.76
CA THR A 138 -16.81 10.65 -23.24
C THR A 138 -16.15 9.30 -23.08
N LEU A 139 -16.80 8.37 -22.40
CA LEU A 139 -16.39 6.98 -22.24
C LEU A 139 -17.02 6.09 -23.32
N SER A 140 -16.38 5.02 -23.67
CA SER A 140 -16.96 4.02 -24.58
C SER A 140 -18.19 3.35 -23.96
N ASP A 141 -18.16 3.14 -22.65
CA ASP A 141 -19.32 2.69 -21.86
C ASP A 141 -19.21 3.27 -20.44
N ALA A 142 -20.16 4.13 -20.07
CA ALA A 142 -20.27 4.67 -18.73
C ALA A 142 -21.46 4.07 -17.95
N SER A 143 -22.12 3.03 -18.46
CA SER A 143 -23.34 2.48 -17.84
C SER A 143 -23.12 2.05 -16.38
N ALA A 144 -21.98 1.49 -16.06
CA ALA A 144 -21.60 1.04 -14.72
C ALA A 144 -21.20 2.18 -13.78
N PHE A 145 -20.77 3.32 -14.31
CA PHE A 145 -20.21 4.40 -13.51
C PHE A 145 -21.29 5.14 -12.71
N PRO A 146 -21.06 5.44 -11.43
CA PRO A 146 -21.95 6.27 -10.62
C PRO A 146 -22.01 7.71 -11.16
N THR A 147 -22.92 8.52 -10.61
CA THR A 147 -23.11 9.92 -11.05
C THR A 147 -21.97 10.85 -10.66
N SER A 148 -21.14 10.46 -9.70
CA SER A 148 -19.95 11.21 -9.28
C SER A 148 -18.89 10.27 -8.73
N GLY A 149 -17.63 10.68 -8.80
CA GLY A 149 -16.54 9.86 -8.31
C GLY A 149 -15.17 10.30 -8.83
N TYR A 150 -14.24 9.38 -8.80
CA TYR A 150 -12.88 9.56 -9.34
C TYR A 150 -12.60 8.48 -10.35
N ILE A 151 -11.93 8.88 -11.41
CA ILE A 151 -11.40 7.98 -12.44
C ILE A 151 -9.90 8.21 -12.61
N VAL A 152 -9.23 7.19 -13.12
CA VAL A 152 -7.85 7.28 -13.59
C VAL A 152 -7.85 7.00 -15.09
N VAL A 153 -7.31 7.94 -15.85
CA VAL A 153 -7.11 7.82 -17.30
C VAL A 153 -5.68 7.39 -17.56
N ASN A 154 -5.48 6.44 -18.48
CA ASN A 154 -4.22 5.86 -18.87
C ASN A 154 -3.40 5.32 -17.68
N PRO A 155 -3.95 4.42 -16.84
CA PRO A 155 -3.31 3.94 -15.63
C PRO A 155 -2.01 3.20 -15.94
N GLY A 156 -0.95 3.53 -15.18
CA GLY A 156 0.38 2.92 -15.34
C GLY A 156 1.30 3.63 -16.34
N ALA A 157 0.80 4.58 -17.11
CA ALA A 157 1.62 5.39 -18.01
C ALA A 157 2.18 6.65 -17.32
N ASN A 158 3.14 7.31 -17.94
CA ASN A 158 3.75 8.53 -17.39
C ASN A 158 2.80 9.73 -17.37
N ASP A 159 1.82 9.76 -18.29
CA ASP A 159 0.77 10.75 -18.41
C ASP A 159 -0.52 10.35 -17.66
N SER A 160 -0.44 9.33 -16.83
CA SER A 160 -1.55 8.83 -16.03
C SER A 160 -2.16 9.93 -15.15
N GLU A 161 -3.46 10.16 -15.27
CA GLU A 161 -4.15 11.25 -14.60
C GLU A 161 -5.35 10.78 -13.79
N THR A 162 -5.48 11.30 -12.57
CA THR A 162 -6.68 11.16 -11.75
C THR A 162 -7.60 12.37 -11.99
N ILE A 163 -8.84 12.10 -12.33
CA ILE A 163 -9.85 13.11 -12.62
C ILE A 163 -11.05 12.90 -11.68
N LYS A 164 -11.50 13.96 -11.00
CA LYS A 164 -12.77 13.97 -10.29
C LYS A 164 -13.87 14.38 -11.26
N TYR A 165 -15.03 13.73 -11.20
CA TYR A 165 -16.23 14.15 -11.93
C TYR A 165 -17.42 14.27 -10.98
N THR A 166 -18.35 15.17 -11.28
CA THR A 166 -19.50 15.49 -10.43
C THR A 166 -20.84 15.26 -11.12
N GLY A 167 -20.84 14.89 -12.39
CA GLY A 167 -22.04 14.58 -13.15
C GLY A 167 -21.80 13.51 -14.21
N LYS A 168 -22.87 12.85 -14.61
CA LYS A 168 -22.88 11.85 -15.68
C LYS A 168 -24.13 12.03 -16.53
N SER A 169 -23.98 12.01 -17.85
CA SER A 169 -25.08 12.03 -18.82
C SER A 169 -24.78 11.04 -19.93
N SER A 170 -25.51 9.92 -19.99
CA SER A 170 -25.21 8.82 -20.89
C SER A 170 -23.76 8.33 -20.71
N ASN A 171 -22.93 8.44 -21.75
CA ASN A 171 -21.51 8.08 -21.71
C ASN A 171 -20.58 9.25 -21.38
N ASP A 172 -21.11 10.43 -21.12
CA ASP A 172 -20.33 11.61 -20.78
C ASP A 172 -20.22 11.78 -19.26
N LEU A 173 -19.01 11.97 -18.77
CA LEU A 173 -18.73 12.44 -17.43
C LEU A 173 -18.48 13.95 -17.48
N THR A 174 -19.15 14.69 -16.60
CA THR A 174 -19.18 16.15 -16.61
C THR A 174 -18.72 16.74 -15.28
N GLY A 175 -18.43 18.04 -15.28
CA GLY A 175 -17.92 18.71 -14.08
C GLY A 175 -16.58 18.18 -13.66
N LEU A 176 -15.65 18.07 -14.61
CA LEU A 176 -14.33 17.51 -14.38
C LEU A 176 -13.44 18.45 -13.57
N THR A 177 -12.76 17.91 -12.57
CA THR A 177 -11.58 18.53 -11.94
C THR A 177 -10.39 17.71 -12.35
N ARG A 178 -9.56 18.29 -13.23
CA ARG A 178 -8.39 17.68 -13.83
C ARG A 178 -7.21 17.68 -12.86
N GLY A 179 -6.25 16.76 -13.05
CA GLY A 179 -5.07 16.67 -12.20
C GLY A 179 -5.36 16.46 -10.72
N SER A 180 -6.44 15.78 -10.41
CA SER A 180 -6.97 15.62 -9.06
C SER A 180 -6.21 14.58 -8.24
N SER A 181 -6.56 14.48 -6.96
CA SER A 181 -6.18 13.36 -6.09
C SER A 181 -7.42 12.72 -5.49
N ALA A 182 -7.52 11.40 -5.54
CA ALA A 182 -8.63 10.68 -4.94
C ALA A 182 -8.39 10.49 -3.43
N PRO A 183 -9.36 10.84 -2.56
CA PRO A 183 -9.25 10.56 -1.13
C PRO A 183 -9.09 9.06 -0.88
N THR A 184 -8.14 8.70 -0.04
CA THR A 184 -7.85 7.30 0.26
C THR A 184 -7.45 7.12 1.72
N TYR A 185 -7.81 5.97 2.28
CA TYR A 185 -7.44 5.60 3.64
C TYR A 185 -5.92 5.52 3.83
N ASN A 186 -5.43 6.16 4.89
CA ASN A 186 -4.08 6.05 5.44
C ASN A 186 -2.91 6.40 4.49
N LEU A 187 -3.18 7.13 3.42
CA LEU A 187 -2.20 7.48 2.41
C LEU A 187 -2.35 8.95 2.00
N THR A 188 -1.23 9.61 1.74
CA THR A 188 -1.26 10.90 1.09
C THR A 188 -1.75 10.71 -0.36
N PRO A 189 -2.88 11.29 -0.74
CA PRO A 189 -3.40 11.13 -2.10
C PRO A 189 -2.38 11.62 -3.13
N LEU A 190 -2.17 10.82 -4.19
CA LEU A 190 -1.28 11.18 -5.28
C LEU A 190 -1.94 12.28 -6.11
N VAL A 191 -1.37 13.47 -6.10
CA VAL A 191 -1.75 14.54 -7.01
C VAL A 191 -1.16 14.26 -8.38
N THR A 192 -1.98 14.32 -9.41
CA THR A 192 -1.55 14.18 -10.81
C THR A 192 -1.63 15.53 -11.54
N THR A 193 -1.09 15.59 -12.73
CA THR A 193 -1.14 16.79 -13.57
C THR A 193 -2.13 16.55 -14.71
N ALA A 194 -2.90 17.57 -15.07
CA ALA A 194 -3.78 17.51 -16.23
C ALA A 194 -2.95 17.28 -17.50
N SER A 195 -3.32 16.28 -18.28
CA SER A 195 -2.63 15.87 -19.50
C SER A 195 -3.62 15.59 -20.62
N ALA A 196 -3.18 15.74 -21.86
CA ALA A 196 -3.97 15.30 -23.00
C ALA A 196 -3.89 13.77 -23.13
N HIS A 197 -5.02 13.14 -23.46
CA HIS A 197 -5.10 11.68 -23.65
C HIS A 197 -5.79 11.37 -24.98
N SER A 198 -5.28 10.35 -25.66
CA SER A 198 -5.89 9.88 -26.92
C SER A 198 -7.09 8.98 -26.63
N SER A 199 -8.00 8.89 -27.58
CA SER A 199 -9.08 7.91 -27.58
C SER A 199 -8.54 6.48 -27.49
N GLY A 200 -9.31 5.58 -26.89
CA GLY A 200 -8.96 4.18 -26.72
C GLY A 200 -8.09 3.87 -25.50
N VAL A 201 -7.52 4.88 -24.79
CA VAL A 201 -6.77 4.61 -23.56
C VAL A 201 -7.69 4.09 -22.46
N GLN A 202 -7.15 3.24 -21.59
CA GLN A 202 -7.91 2.64 -20.49
C GLN A 202 -8.33 3.69 -19.47
N VAL A 203 -9.56 3.56 -18.98
CA VAL A 203 -10.12 4.33 -17.88
C VAL A 203 -10.57 3.39 -16.78
N ARG A 204 -10.17 3.67 -15.55
CA ARG A 204 -10.55 2.93 -14.36
C ARG A 204 -11.27 3.85 -13.39
N GLY A 205 -12.40 3.40 -12.86
CA GLY A 205 -13.19 4.15 -11.90
C GLY A 205 -13.04 3.68 -10.46
N SER A 206 -13.63 4.45 -9.56
CA SER A 206 -13.78 4.12 -8.15
C SER A 206 -15.16 4.49 -7.64
N TYR A 207 -15.57 3.84 -6.57
CA TYR A 207 -16.75 4.19 -5.81
C TYR A 207 -16.39 5.08 -4.63
N LEU A 208 -17.18 6.11 -4.39
CA LEU A 208 -17.17 6.85 -3.14
C LEU A 208 -17.91 6.04 -2.09
N ILE A 209 -17.30 5.82 -0.94
CA ILE A 209 -17.87 4.99 0.11
C ILE A 209 -18.53 5.83 1.21
N THR A 210 -19.49 5.21 1.88
CA THR A 210 -20.06 5.70 3.15
C THR A 210 -19.74 4.67 4.22
N LYS A 211 -18.99 5.07 5.23
CA LYS A 211 -18.65 4.20 6.37
C LYS A 211 -19.91 3.89 7.18
N VAL A 212 -20.12 2.62 7.50
CA VAL A 212 -21.19 2.16 8.37
C VAL A 212 -20.63 1.94 9.78
N ASP A 213 -19.58 1.11 9.91
CA ASP A 213 -18.92 0.80 11.18
C ASP A 213 -17.41 0.53 10.97
N ALA A 214 -16.76 -0.17 11.90
CA ALA A 214 -15.33 -0.49 11.79
C ALA A 214 -15.05 -1.58 10.74
N ASP A 215 -16.04 -2.42 10.44
CA ASP A 215 -15.90 -3.63 9.64
C ASP A 215 -16.69 -3.57 8.33
N SER A 216 -17.44 -2.49 8.10
CA SER A 216 -18.26 -2.37 6.90
C SER A 216 -18.44 -0.93 6.41
N TYR A 217 -18.62 -0.83 5.10
CA TYR A 217 -18.98 0.40 4.41
C TYR A 217 -19.92 0.10 3.24
N THR A 218 -20.58 1.13 2.73
CA THR A 218 -21.47 1.02 1.57
C THR A 218 -21.00 1.90 0.43
N PHE A 219 -21.42 1.55 -0.78
CA PHE A 219 -21.30 2.37 -1.97
C PHE A 219 -22.54 2.23 -2.86
N THR A 220 -22.68 3.12 -3.84
CA THR A 220 -23.87 3.17 -4.69
C THR A 220 -23.55 2.74 -6.11
N LEU A 221 -24.28 1.76 -6.63
CA LEU A 221 -24.25 1.33 -8.03
C LEU A 221 -25.01 2.34 -8.92
N ALA A 222 -24.68 2.36 -10.20
CA ALA A 222 -25.44 3.11 -11.21
C ALA A 222 -26.87 2.55 -11.44
N SER A 223 -27.03 1.23 -11.27
CA SER A 223 -28.31 0.53 -11.41
C SER A 223 -28.55 -0.37 -10.20
N ALA A 224 -29.81 -0.54 -9.83
CA ALA A 224 -30.18 -1.38 -8.70
C ALA A 224 -29.85 -2.87 -8.96
N ALA A 225 -29.39 -3.54 -7.93
CA ALA A 225 -29.33 -5.00 -7.90
C ALA A 225 -30.74 -5.58 -7.93
N SER A 226 -30.92 -6.73 -8.56
CA SER A 226 -32.23 -7.36 -8.72
C SER A 226 -32.67 -8.15 -7.48
N THR A 227 -31.73 -8.65 -6.70
CA THR A 227 -31.99 -9.52 -5.53
C THR A 227 -31.10 -9.17 -4.34
N THR A 228 -31.51 -9.64 -3.17
CA THR A 228 -30.66 -9.67 -1.98
C THR A 228 -29.76 -10.90 -2.07
N GLU A 229 -28.44 -10.66 -2.12
CA GLU A 229 -27.43 -11.71 -2.25
C GLU A 229 -26.11 -11.27 -1.67
N THR A 230 -25.32 -12.23 -1.17
CA THR A 230 -23.92 -12.02 -0.76
C THR A 230 -23.03 -12.82 -1.68
N GLY A 231 -21.96 -12.19 -2.20
CA GLY A 231 -21.10 -12.82 -3.19
C GLY A 231 -19.89 -11.98 -3.56
N GLY A 232 -19.47 -12.14 -4.82
CA GLY A 232 -18.28 -11.48 -5.40
C GLY A 232 -17.10 -12.43 -5.58
N GLY A 233 -17.04 -13.51 -4.79
CA GLY A 233 -15.99 -14.53 -4.86
C GLY A 233 -14.75 -14.21 -4.01
N TYR A 234 -13.62 -14.84 -4.36
CA TYR A 234 -12.34 -14.69 -3.68
C TYR A 234 -11.18 -15.01 -4.65
N PRO A 235 -10.03 -14.31 -4.62
CA PRO A 235 -9.78 -13.12 -3.81
C PRO A 235 -10.33 -11.85 -4.43
N ILE A 236 -10.91 -10.96 -3.63
CA ILE A 236 -11.28 -9.60 -4.04
C ILE A 236 -10.37 -8.61 -3.33
N PHE A 237 -9.94 -7.59 -4.05
CA PHE A 237 -9.07 -6.55 -3.52
C PHE A 237 -9.82 -5.21 -3.52
N ALA A 238 -9.78 -4.51 -2.38
CA ALA A 238 -10.25 -3.15 -2.24
C ALA A 238 -9.06 -2.21 -2.01
N GLY A 239 -8.91 -1.21 -2.85
CA GLY A 239 -7.78 -0.31 -2.74
C GLY A 239 -8.07 1.06 -3.34
N PRO A 240 -7.08 1.97 -3.30
CA PRO A 240 -7.22 3.28 -3.90
C PRO A 240 -7.34 3.19 -5.42
N VAL A 241 -8.02 4.16 -6.02
CA VAL A 241 -7.84 4.51 -7.41
C VAL A 241 -6.69 5.52 -7.46
N ASN A 242 -5.62 5.20 -8.12
CA ASN A 242 -4.55 6.15 -8.37
C ASN A 242 -3.94 5.92 -9.76
N ALA A 243 -3.24 6.92 -10.25
CA ALA A 243 -2.68 6.92 -11.59
C ALA A 243 -1.67 5.80 -11.85
N ARG A 244 -1.07 5.23 -10.82
CA ARG A 244 0.00 4.22 -10.93
C ARG A 244 -0.41 2.82 -10.51
N ALA A 245 -1.70 2.57 -10.24
CA ALA A 245 -2.21 1.27 -9.76
C ALA A 245 -2.95 0.50 -10.87
#